data_9d3b623d4ff9a68fc72726058d9112d1
#
_entry.id   9d3b623d4ff9a68fc72726058d9112d1
#
_cell.length_a   1.000
_cell.length_b   1.000
_cell.length_c   1.000
_cell.angle_alpha   90.00
_cell.angle_beta   90.00
_cell.angle_gamma   90.00
#
_symmetry.space_group_name_H-M   'P 1'
#
loop_
_entity.id
_entity.type
_entity.pdbx_description
1 polymer ?
#
loop_
_entity_poly.entity_id
_entity_poly.type
_entity_poly.pdbx_seq_one_letter_code
_entity_poly.pdbx_strand_id
1 'polypeptide(L)'
;MKTYLITLTPQEPYFFGNEKTFLFEKEENQGQRGNSYYIRSERTPLQSTLMGMMRYILMPYKDHKHPEQNAPVIGAESFKIDAENQSFGVIKKLSPLFVVNGGEKYVATPFDCIADSERYTPFSDYKTVETNSGKKLVTDEFVAKKGIADSYMKLSDGKTVPSYEIFGKETRVGNIKVTSGKNEKGFFKKEYVFLKNNFCFAFYADLDDSAVIPAGGKTTAFLGQGKSLFSVSFEEQENNLESEVKKLLPADIHYCLSDVFADSDVLERCEFAVVETRDYRAYITNPDGRITKDPVLYKLIKAGSVFIISDKEKFDALTQKPNCQIAGFNCIVSREEE
;
A
#
# COMPACT_ATOMS: atom_id res chain seq x y z
N MET A 1 -1.44 24.78 9.16
CA MET A 1 -1.43 23.41 8.58
C MET A 1 -2.77 23.17 7.91
N LYS A 2 -2.75 22.66 6.67
CA LYS A 2 -3.94 22.38 5.86
C LYS A 2 -3.95 20.94 5.44
N THR A 3 -5.14 20.34 5.38
CA THR A 3 -5.35 18.99 4.89
C THR A 3 -5.91 19.03 3.48
N TYR A 4 -5.34 18.24 2.59
CA TYR A 4 -5.77 18.12 1.21
C TYR A 4 -6.15 16.68 0.89
N LEU A 5 -7.29 16.48 0.24
CA LEU A 5 -7.59 15.27 -0.49
C LEU A 5 -6.79 15.28 -1.80
N ILE A 6 -5.91 14.30 -1.95
CA ILE A 6 -5.13 14.11 -3.17
C ILE A 6 -5.77 12.97 -3.97
N THR A 7 -6.21 13.27 -5.18
CA THR A 7 -6.79 12.28 -6.09
C THR A 7 -5.83 11.95 -7.21
N LEU A 8 -5.63 10.67 -7.50
CA LEU A 8 -4.75 10.16 -8.54
C LEU A 8 -5.57 9.40 -9.59
N THR A 9 -5.64 9.93 -10.80
CA THR A 9 -6.32 9.30 -11.93
C THR A 9 -5.28 8.81 -12.94
N PRO A 10 -5.11 7.48 -13.10
CA PRO A 10 -4.20 6.97 -14.11
C PRO A 10 -4.69 7.35 -15.52
N GLN A 11 -3.77 7.81 -16.37
CA GLN A 11 -4.07 8.17 -17.75
C GLN A 11 -3.85 7.01 -18.73
N GLU A 12 -3.25 5.94 -18.22
CA GLU A 12 -2.94 4.71 -18.95
C GLU A 12 -2.87 3.53 -18.00
N PRO A 13 -2.87 2.27 -18.49
CA PRO A 13 -2.55 1.12 -17.67
C PRO A 13 -1.19 1.27 -17.01
N TYR A 14 -1.11 1.04 -15.70
CA TYR A 14 0.05 1.31 -14.87
C TYR A 14 0.72 0.02 -14.39
N PHE A 15 1.97 0.16 -13.90
CA PHE A 15 2.77 -0.92 -13.39
C PHE A 15 3.43 -0.53 -12.07
N PHE A 16 3.11 -1.25 -10.99
CA PHE A 16 3.78 -1.16 -9.71
C PHE A 16 4.49 -2.48 -9.41
N GLY A 17 5.82 -2.46 -9.41
CA GLY A 17 6.62 -3.64 -9.09
C GLY A 17 6.77 -3.83 -7.58
N ASN A 18 7.04 -5.09 -7.18
CA ASN A 18 7.45 -5.47 -5.83
C ASN A 18 8.66 -6.42 -5.87
N GLU A 19 9.06 -6.99 -4.75
CA GLU A 19 10.20 -7.92 -4.69
C GLU A 19 9.92 -9.26 -5.39
N LYS A 20 8.66 -9.67 -5.51
CA LYS A 20 8.21 -10.90 -6.20
C LYS A 20 7.65 -10.62 -7.60
N THR A 21 8.10 -9.54 -8.24
CA THR A 21 7.60 -9.13 -9.56
C THR A 21 7.91 -10.17 -10.64
N PHE A 22 9.07 -10.84 -10.56
CA PHE A 22 9.53 -11.78 -11.58
C PHE A 22 9.18 -13.22 -11.20
N LEU A 23 8.43 -13.88 -12.06
CA LEU A 23 8.13 -15.31 -11.97
C LEU A 23 8.76 -16.03 -13.16
N PHE A 24 9.40 -17.17 -12.89
CA PHE A 24 9.88 -18.07 -13.94
C PHE A 24 8.78 -19.07 -14.27
N GLU A 25 8.32 -19.10 -15.52
CA GLU A 25 7.53 -20.18 -16.04
C GLU A 25 8.49 -21.17 -16.76
N LYS A 26 8.59 -22.39 -16.26
CA LYS A 26 9.25 -23.46 -17.00
C LYS A 26 8.26 -24.00 -18.01
N GLU A 27 8.51 -23.77 -19.30
CA GLU A 27 7.79 -24.50 -20.35
C GLU A 27 8.39 -25.93 -20.41
N GLU A 28 7.63 -26.92 -19.97
CA GLU A 28 8.04 -28.35 -19.94
C GLU A 28 8.01 -29.06 -21.30
N ASN A 29 7.80 -28.35 -22.39
CA ASN A 29 7.68 -28.98 -23.69
C ASN A 29 8.85 -28.70 -24.64
N GLN A 30 9.50 -29.79 -25.04
CA GLN A 30 10.41 -29.92 -26.19
C GLN A 30 11.79 -29.23 -26.08
N GLY A 31 12.70 -29.73 -25.24
CA GLY A 31 14.16 -29.67 -25.55
C GLY A 31 14.84 -28.32 -25.73
N GLN A 32 14.12 -27.24 -25.77
CA GLN A 32 14.61 -25.84 -25.79
C GLN A 32 14.24 -25.16 -24.49
N ARG A 33 15.24 -24.87 -23.67
CA ARG A 33 15.10 -24.04 -22.46
C ARG A 33 14.78 -22.59 -22.86
N GLY A 34 13.51 -22.32 -23.11
CA GLY A 34 13.00 -20.95 -23.18
C GLY A 34 12.69 -20.46 -21.78
N ASN A 35 13.48 -19.55 -21.22
CA ASN A 35 13.10 -18.88 -19.99
C ASN A 35 12.05 -17.82 -20.34
N SER A 36 10.80 -18.07 -20.02
CA SER A 36 9.72 -17.10 -20.10
C SER A 36 9.62 -16.37 -18.76
N TYR A 37 9.69 -15.04 -18.79
CA TYR A 37 9.51 -14.21 -17.61
C TYR A 37 8.09 -13.67 -17.58
N TYR A 38 7.37 -13.93 -16.51
CA TYR A 38 6.09 -13.29 -16.24
C TYR A 38 6.29 -12.25 -15.14
N ILE A 39 6.00 -10.98 -15.49
CA ILE A 39 6.22 -9.82 -14.62
C ILE A 39 4.86 -9.34 -14.15
N ARG A 40 4.57 -9.45 -12.87
CA ARG A 40 3.30 -9.03 -12.26
C ARG A 40 3.36 -7.62 -11.72
N SER A 41 2.24 -6.91 -11.83
CA SER A 41 2.01 -5.62 -11.19
C SER A 41 1.23 -5.79 -9.90
N GLU A 42 1.58 -4.99 -8.88
CA GLU A 42 0.66 -4.72 -7.78
C GLU A 42 -0.50 -3.84 -8.26
N ARG A 43 -1.66 -3.94 -7.58
CA ARG A 43 -2.85 -3.16 -7.90
C ARG A 43 -2.75 -1.71 -7.44
N THR A 44 -2.08 -1.49 -6.31
CA THR A 44 -1.97 -0.19 -5.65
C THR A 44 -0.51 0.21 -5.48
N PRO A 45 -0.19 1.51 -5.53
CA PRO A 45 1.13 1.99 -5.16
C PRO A 45 1.40 1.80 -3.66
N LEU A 46 2.66 1.63 -3.29
CA LEU A 46 3.09 1.67 -1.90
C LEU A 46 3.02 3.10 -1.34
N GLN A 47 2.82 3.25 -0.03
CA GLN A 47 2.84 4.54 0.65
C GLN A 47 4.17 5.30 0.43
N SER A 48 5.30 4.59 0.38
CA SER A 48 6.61 5.20 0.03
C SER A 48 6.64 5.77 -1.39
N THR A 49 5.89 5.19 -2.33
CA THR A 49 5.74 5.73 -3.69
C THR A 49 4.93 7.02 -3.68
N LEU A 50 3.86 7.07 -2.86
CA LEU A 50 3.05 8.29 -2.69
C LEU A 50 3.86 9.40 -2.03
N MET A 51 4.62 9.08 -0.97
CA MET A 51 5.53 10.03 -0.33
C MET A 51 6.57 10.57 -1.33
N GLY A 52 7.18 9.71 -2.13
CA GLY A 52 8.12 10.10 -3.18
C GLY A 52 7.48 11.01 -4.23
N MET A 53 6.25 10.71 -4.66
CA MET A 53 5.49 11.54 -5.58
C MET A 53 5.18 12.92 -4.98
N MET A 54 4.69 12.97 -3.73
CA MET A 54 4.38 14.24 -3.06
C MET A 54 5.62 15.10 -2.93
N ARG A 55 6.74 14.52 -2.52
CA ARG A 55 8.04 15.22 -2.45
C ARG A 55 8.41 15.78 -3.82
N TYR A 56 8.27 15.00 -4.90
CA TYR A 56 8.56 15.45 -6.25
C TYR A 56 7.65 16.60 -6.68
N ILE A 57 6.34 16.52 -6.41
CA ILE A 57 5.38 17.58 -6.77
C ILE A 57 5.68 18.88 -6.04
N LEU A 58 5.94 18.82 -4.74
CA LEU A 58 6.15 19.99 -3.88
C LEU A 58 7.57 20.57 -3.98
N MET A 59 8.53 19.82 -4.53
CA MET A 59 9.91 20.24 -4.69
C MET A 59 10.03 21.51 -5.54
N PRO A 60 10.67 22.58 -5.05
CA PRO A 60 10.84 23.83 -5.80
C PRO A 60 11.69 23.66 -7.07
N TYR A 61 12.77 22.90 -6.96
CA TYR A 61 13.71 22.66 -8.06
C TYR A 61 13.71 21.19 -8.45
N LYS A 62 13.27 20.89 -9.67
CA LYS A 62 13.10 19.52 -10.20
C LYS A 62 14.43 18.85 -10.62
N ASP A 63 15.54 19.54 -10.47
CA ASP A 63 16.87 19.01 -10.71
C ASP A 63 17.58 18.66 -9.40
N HIS A 64 18.60 17.82 -9.48
CA HIS A 64 19.41 17.42 -8.31
C HIS A 64 20.52 18.44 -7.96
N LYS A 65 20.52 19.63 -8.60
CA LYS A 65 21.57 20.64 -8.39
C LYS A 65 21.29 21.57 -7.22
N HIS A 66 20.11 21.49 -6.65
CA HIS A 66 19.64 22.38 -5.59
C HIS A 66 19.17 21.63 -4.34
N PRO A 67 20.00 20.70 -3.77
CA PRO A 67 19.58 19.91 -2.61
C PRO A 67 19.30 20.76 -1.37
N GLU A 68 20.08 21.84 -1.17
CA GLU A 68 19.91 22.74 -0.01
C GLU A 68 18.60 23.51 -0.04
N GLN A 69 18.12 23.91 -1.23
CA GLN A 69 16.86 24.61 -1.40
C GLN A 69 15.66 23.64 -1.34
N ASN A 70 15.86 22.41 -1.75
CA ASN A 70 14.81 21.37 -1.72
C ASN A 70 14.62 20.79 -0.30
N ALA A 71 15.70 20.60 0.45
CA ALA A 71 15.67 19.93 1.75
C ALA A 71 14.67 20.52 2.77
N PRO A 72 14.52 21.86 2.94
CA PRO A 72 13.52 22.43 3.83
C PRO A 72 12.07 22.10 3.43
N VAL A 73 11.82 21.89 2.12
CA VAL A 73 10.47 21.66 1.57
C VAL A 73 10.09 20.18 1.55
N ILE A 74 11.05 19.28 1.28
CA ILE A 74 10.74 17.87 1.07
C ILE A 74 11.49 16.92 2.03
N GLY A 75 12.31 17.45 2.94
CA GLY A 75 13.26 16.69 3.72
C GLY A 75 14.53 16.31 2.92
N ALA A 76 15.64 16.14 3.62
CA ALA A 76 16.94 15.89 3.00
C ALA A 76 17.16 14.43 2.61
N GLU A 77 16.58 13.50 3.36
CA GLU A 77 16.89 12.08 3.27
C GLU A 77 15.79 11.25 2.65
N SER A 78 16.16 10.11 2.05
CA SER A 78 15.19 9.08 1.63
C SER A 78 14.45 8.52 2.84
N PHE A 79 13.22 8.03 2.63
CA PHE A 79 12.42 7.41 3.68
C PHE A 79 13.18 6.26 4.36
N LYS A 80 13.27 6.34 5.68
CA LYS A 80 13.89 5.32 6.54
C LYS A 80 12.85 4.82 7.55
N ILE A 81 12.71 3.51 7.67
CA ILE A 81 11.73 2.86 8.53
C ILE A 81 12.07 3.08 10.01
N ASP A 82 13.33 2.86 10.37
CA ASP A 82 13.79 2.82 11.76
C ASP A 82 14.38 4.15 12.25
N ALA A 83 14.19 5.26 11.52
CA ALA A 83 14.63 6.56 12.01
C ALA A 83 13.63 7.11 13.02
N GLU A 84 14.13 7.63 14.15
CA GLU A 84 13.28 8.17 15.21
C GLU A 84 12.63 9.52 14.84
N ASN A 85 13.36 10.38 14.11
CA ASN A 85 12.93 11.74 13.79
C ASN A 85 13.36 12.14 12.38
N GLN A 86 12.67 11.64 11.36
CA GLN A 86 12.95 12.05 10.00
C GLN A 86 12.08 13.24 9.58
N SER A 87 12.69 14.29 9.02
CA SER A 87 11.95 15.41 8.46
C SER A 87 11.49 15.11 7.02
N PHE A 88 10.20 15.31 6.76
CA PHE A 88 9.62 15.29 5.42
C PHE A 88 9.28 16.70 4.91
N GLY A 89 9.90 17.71 5.51
CA GLY A 89 9.72 19.12 5.16
C GLY A 89 8.31 19.62 5.45
N VAL A 90 7.64 20.09 4.40
CA VAL A 90 6.26 20.60 4.50
C VAL A 90 5.22 19.50 4.58
N ILE A 91 5.57 18.24 4.32
CA ILE A 91 4.67 17.09 4.45
C ILE A 91 4.66 16.65 5.91
N LYS A 92 3.53 16.82 6.60
CA LYS A 92 3.39 16.47 8.03
C LYS A 92 2.83 15.07 8.22
N LYS A 93 1.89 14.66 7.38
CA LYS A 93 1.33 13.30 7.41
C LYS A 93 0.68 12.98 6.06
N LEU A 94 0.79 11.72 5.63
CA LEU A 94 -0.08 11.15 4.59
C LEU A 94 -1.03 10.16 5.26
N SER A 95 -2.27 10.10 4.79
CA SER A 95 -3.18 9.02 5.20
C SER A 95 -2.87 7.74 4.44
N PRO A 96 -3.44 6.60 4.85
CA PRO A 96 -3.54 5.42 4.01
C PRO A 96 -4.16 5.74 2.64
N LEU A 97 -3.73 4.98 1.63
CA LEU A 97 -4.33 5.00 0.31
C LEU A 97 -5.70 4.31 0.35
N PHE A 98 -6.67 4.91 -0.33
CA PHE A 98 -7.99 4.33 -0.57
C PHE A 98 -8.41 4.54 -2.03
N VAL A 99 -9.52 3.95 -2.41
CA VAL A 99 -10.09 4.10 -3.76
C VAL A 99 -11.38 4.92 -3.65
N VAL A 100 -11.63 5.77 -4.64
CA VAL A 100 -12.86 6.58 -4.69
C VAL A 100 -13.58 6.40 -6.02
N ASN A 101 -14.91 6.48 -5.98
CA ASN A 101 -15.77 6.50 -7.16
C ASN A 101 -17.05 7.28 -6.84
N GLY A 102 -17.30 8.37 -7.58
CA GLY A 102 -18.52 9.18 -7.38
C GLY A 102 -18.66 9.78 -5.98
N GLY A 103 -17.54 10.09 -5.31
CA GLY A 103 -17.51 10.60 -3.94
C GLY A 103 -17.53 9.52 -2.84
N GLU A 104 -17.79 8.26 -3.19
CA GLU A 104 -17.75 7.13 -2.28
C GLU A 104 -16.33 6.63 -2.08
N LYS A 105 -15.96 6.30 -0.83
CA LYS A 105 -14.64 5.80 -0.44
C LYS A 105 -14.67 4.29 -0.23
N TYR A 106 -13.61 3.64 -0.65
CA TYR A 106 -13.43 2.19 -0.56
C TYR A 106 -12.05 1.88 0.00
N VAL A 107 -11.99 1.01 1.00
CA VAL A 107 -10.75 0.48 1.59
C VAL A 107 -10.70 -1.04 1.41
N ALA A 108 -9.55 -1.67 1.56
CA ALA A 108 -9.46 -3.12 1.55
C ALA A 108 -10.47 -3.72 2.56
N THR A 109 -11.24 -4.72 2.17
CA THR A 109 -12.13 -5.40 3.13
C THR A 109 -11.27 -6.07 4.21
N PRO A 110 -11.63 -5.97 5.51
CA PRO A 110 -10.94 -6.69 6.56
C PRO A 110 -10.92 -8.20 6.28
N PHE A 111 -9.80 -8.86 6.54
CA PHE A 111 -9.57 -10.25 6.13
C PHE A 111 -10.35 -11.27 6.97
N ASP A 112 -10.95 -10.86 8.06
CA ASP A 112 -11.91 -11.64 8.86
C ASP A 112 -13.34 -11.60 8.29
N CYS A 113 -13.53 -11.03 7.11
CA CYS A 113 -14.83 -11.03 6.45
C CYS A 113 -15.23 -12.44 6.02
N ILE A 114 -16.45 -12.85 6.39
CA ILE A 114 -17.05 -14.11 5.94
C ILE A 114 -17.11 -14.11 4.40
N ALA A 115 -16.64 -15.19 3.79
CA ALA A 115 -16.54 -15.31 2.35
C ALA A 115 -17.93 -15.18 1.67
N ASP A 116 -17.96 -14.45 0.54
CA ASP A 116 -19.15 -14.19 -0.29
C ASP A 116 -20.24 -13.33 0.38
N SER A 117 -19.92 -12.66 1.49
CA SER A 117 -20.85 -11.71 2.10
C SER A 117 -20.97 -10.45 1.25
N GLU A 118 -22.21 -9.96 1.03
CA GLU A 118 -22.47 -8.70 0.30
C GLU A 118 -22.00 -7.45 1.05
N ARG A 119 -21.79 -7.60 2.37
CA ARG A 119 -21.28 -6.56 3.26
C ARG A 119 -20.19 -7.14 4.15
N TYR A 120 -19.32 -6.29 4.67
CA TYR A 120 -18.40 -6.70 5.69
C TYR A 120 -19.13 -7.34 6.86
N THR A 121 -18.93 -8.62 7.03
CA THR A 121 -19.47 -9.45 8.10
C THR A 121 -18.29 -10.15 8.73
N PRO A 122 -17.83 -9.68 9.91
CA PRO A 122 -16.67 -10.26 10.59
C PRO A 122 -16.96 -11.66 11.09
N PHE A 123 -15.92 -12.46 11.31
CA PHE A 123 -16.03 -13.71 12.05
C PHE A 123 -16.58 -13.45 13.45
N SER A 124 -17.41 -14.33 13.94
CA SER A 124 -18.10 -14.21 15.23
C SER A 124 -18.06 -15.50 16.07
N ASP A 125 -17.91 -16.67 15.43
CA ASP A 125 -17.84 -17.97 16.12
C ASP A 125 -16.39 -18.32 16.46
N TYR A 126 -15.91 -17.81 17.60
CA TYR A 126 -14.56 -18.06 18.10
C TYR A 126 -14.56 -19.13 19.19
N LYS A 127 -13.58 -20.07 19.07
CA LYS A 127 -13.30 -21.11 20.08
C LYS A 127 -11.89 -20.92 20.63
N THR A 128 -11.75 -20.99 21.95
CA THR A 128 -10.44 -20.88 22.59
C THR A 128 -9.69 -22.22 22.54
N VAL A 129 -8.44 -22.17 22.08
CA VAL A 129 -7.53 -23.31 22.05
C VAL A 129 -6.26 -22.96 22.82
N GLU A 130 -5.82 -23.86 23.70
CA GLU A 130 -4.53 -23.72 24.36
C GLU A 130 -3.39 -24.10 23.42
N THR A 131 -2.39 -23.24 23.33
CA THR A 131 -1.18 -23.43 22.51
C THR A 131 0.08 -23.22 23.34
N ASN A 132 1.24 -23.59 22.81
CA ASN A 132 2.53 -23.35 23.48
C ASN A 132 2.81 -21.84 23.73
N SER A 133 2.19 -20.94 22.94
CA SER A 133 2.28 -19.47 23.08
C SER A 133 1.10 -18.86 23.86
N GLY A 134 0.28 -19.67 24.54
CA GLY A 134 -0.88 -19.24 25.31
C GLY A 134 -2.21 -19.56 24.63
N LYS A 135 -3.27 -18.94 25.13
CA LYS A 135 -4.62 -19.08 24.58
C LYS A 135 -4.70 -18.39 23.22
N LYS A 136 -5.26 -19.10 22.24
CA LYS A 136 -5.55 -18.54 20.90
C LYS A 136 -7.01 -18.79 20.55
N LEU A 137 -7.60 -17.84 19.85
CA LEU A 137 -8.91 -18.00 19.25
C LEU A 137 -8.78 -18.69 17.89
N VAL A 138 -9.73 -19.54 17.56
CA VAL A 138 -9.89 -20.15 16.24
C VAL A 138 -11.34 -20.04 15.81
N THR A 139 -11.61 -20.07 14.52
CA THR A 139 -12.95 -20.01 13.96
C THR A 139 -13.14 -21.04 12.87
N ASP A 140 -14.34 -21.62 12.78
CA ASP A 140 -14.76 -22.50 11.69
C ASP A 140 -15.29 -21.70 10.48
N GLU A 141 -15.48 -20.38 10.62
CA GLU A 141 -16.01 -19.49 9.55
C GLU A 141 -14.97 -19.20 8.46
N PHE A 142 -13.68 -19.41 8.74
CA PHE A 142 -12.64 -19.28 7.74
C PHE A 142 -12.58 -20.48 6.82
N VAL A 143 -12.89 -20.29 5.55
CA VAL A 143 -12.86 -21.32 4.53
C VAL A 143 -11.53 -21.26 3.77
N ALA A 144 -10.54 -22.06 4.17
CA ALA A 144 -9.18 -22.06 3.58
C ALA A 144 -9.15 -22.20 2.05
N LYS A 145 -10.09 -22.93 1.45
CA LYS A 145 -10.21 -23.08 0.00
C LYS A 145 -10.59 -21.76 -0.72
N LYS A 146 -11.34 -20.89 -0.05
CA LYS A 146 -11.72 -19.57 -0.58
C LYS A 146 -10.67 -18.51 -0.31
N GLY A 147 -9.81 -18.72 0.71
CA GLY A 147 -8.82 -17.78 1.16
C GLY A 147 -9.45 -16.56 1.86
N ILE A 148 -8.70 -15.47 1.93
CA ILE A 148 -9.16 -14.18 2.45
C ILE A 148 -9.96 -13.41 1.40
N ALA A 149 -10.79 -12.48 1.85
CA ALA A 149 -11.61 -11.63 0.98
C ALA A 149 -10.72 -10.77 0.04
N ASP A 150 -10.85 -10.96 -1.27
CA ASP A 150 -10.22 -10.12 -2.31
C ASP A 150 -11.24 -9.07 -2.79
N SER A 151 -11.59 -8.15 -1.90
CA SER A 151 -12.62 -7.13 -2.11
C SER A 151 -12.28 -5.83 -1.40
N TYR A 152 -13.06 -4.80 -1.69
CA TYR A 152 -13.01 -3.48 -1.07
C TYR A 152 -14.32 -3.18 -0.39
N MET A 153 -14.24 -2.66 0.83
CA MET A 153 -15.39 -2.25 1.64
C MET A 153 -15.71 -0.79 1.36
N LYS A 154 -16.94 -0.51 0.99
CA LYS A 154 -17.50 0.84 0.82
C LYS A 154 -17.77 1.45 2.19
N LEU A 155 -17.25 2.65 2.47
CA LEU A 155 -17.30 3.24 3.81
C LEU A 155 -18.66 3.80 4.20
N SER A 156 -19.53 4.12 3.24
CA SER A 156 -20.86 4.66 3.55
C SER A 156 -21.86 3.62 4.07
N ASP A 157 -21.70 2.34 3.70
CA ASP A 157 -22.68 1.31 4.02
C ASP A 157 -22.09 -0.08 4.33
N GLY A 158 -20.76 -0.23 4.27
CA GLY A 158 -20.07 -1.50 4.53
C GLY A 158 -20.20 -2.56 3.42
N LYS A 159 -20.81 -2.24 2.27
CA LYS A 159 -20.90 -3.19 1.16
C LYS A 159 -19.54 -3.54 0.62
N THR A 160 -19.38 -4.80 0.22
CA THR A 160 -18.14 -5.31 -0.39
C THR A 160 -18.24 -5.26 -1.90
N VAL A 161 -17.17 -4.80 -2.54
CA VAL A 161 -17.00 -4.78 -3.99
C VAL A 161 -15.79 -5.63 -4.35
N PRO A 162 -15.96 -6.70 -5.13
CA PRO A 162 -14.84 -7.54 -5.54
C PRO A 162 -13.74 -6.75 -6.25
N SER A 163 -12.49 -7.06 -5.95
CA SER A 163 -11.36 -6.33 -6.55
C SER A 163 -11.36 -6.32 -8.08
N TYR A 164 -11.87 -7.38 -8.71
CA TYR A 164 -11.94 -7.45 -10.17
C TYR A 164 -12.95 -6.46 -10.79
N GLU A 165 -13.87 -5.88 -10.01
CA GLU A 165 -14.77 -4.82 -10.48
C GLU A 165 -14.10 -3.45 -10.47
N ILE A 166 -13.09 -3.27 -9.62
CA ILE A 166 -12.31 -2.03 -9.49
C ILE A 166 -11.09 -2.06 -10.41
N PHE A 167 -10.38 -3.19 -10.46
CA PHE A 167 -9.12 -3.34 -11.18
C PHE A 167 -9.28 -4.29 -12.38
N GLY A 168 -8.85 -3.83 -13.53
CA GLY A 168 -8.63 -4.67 -14.69
C GLY A 168 -7.15 -4.97 -14.88
N LYS A 169 -6.86 -5.99 -15.67
CA LYS A 169 -5.51 -6.42 -16.01
C LYS A 169 -5.35 -6.52 -17.51
N GLU A 170 -4.20 -6.14 -18.00
CA GLU A 170 -3.80 -6.28 -19.39
C GLU A 170 -2.38 -6.85 -19.42
N THR A 171 -2.14 -7.85 -20.30
CA THR A 171 -0.81 -8.44 -20.46
C THR A 171 -0.21 -8.01 -21.78
N ARG A 172 1.00 -7.45 -21.72
CA ARG A 172 1.79 -7.10 -22.89
C ARG A 172 2.98 -8.04 -23.02
N VAL A 173 3.23 -8.50 -24.23
CA VAL A 173 4.41 -9.32 -24.54
C VAL A 173 5.51 -8.41 -25.03
N GLY A 174 6.69 -8.56 -24.45
CA GLY A 174 7.90 -7.88 -24.90
C GLY A 174 8.99 -8.85 -25.32
N ASN A 175 9.89 -8.37 -26.17
CA ASN A 175 11.05 -9.10 -26.63
C ASN A 175 12.29 -8.23 -26.44
N ILE A 176 13.34 -8.77 -25.83
CA ILE A 176 14.64 -8.11 -25.76
C ILE A 176 15.40 -8.46 -27.03
N LYS A 177 15.56 -7.50 -27.96
CA LYS A 177 16.48 -7.65 -29.09
C LYS A 177 17.91 -7.52 -28.57
N VAL A 178 18.63 -8.63 -28.56
CA VAL A 178 20.08 -8.60 -28.30
C VAL A 178 20.80 -8.20 -29.59
N THR A 179 21.45 -7.04 -29.59
CA THR A 179 22.18 -6.49 -30.75
C THR A 179 23.56 -7.10 -30.96
N SER A 180 24.03 -8.00 -30.13
CA SER A 180 25.33 -8.66 -30.24
C SER A 180 25.22 -10.18 -30.11
N GLY A 181 25.10 -10.85 -31.24
CA GLY A 181 25.62 -12.18 -31.59
C GLY A 181 25.37 -13.41 -30.69
N LYS A 182 24.72 -13.31 -29.54
CA LYS A 182 24.29 -14.44 -28.70
C LYS A 182 22.77 -14.55 -28.71
N ASN A 183 22.30 -15.71 -29.16
CA ASN A 183 20.88 -16.07 -29.29
C ASN A 183 20.22 -16.26 -27.90
N GLU A 184 20.09 -15.23 -27.11
CA GLU A 184 19.19 -15.26 -25.96
C GLU A 184 17.88 -14.59 -26.36
N LYS A 185 16.91 -15.44 -26.73
CA LYS A 185 15.52 -15.03 -26.98
C LYS A 185 14.84 -14.76 -25.62
N GLY A 186 15.00 -13.57 -25.09
CA GLY A 186 14.30 -13.15 -23.87
C GLY A 186 12.88 -12.70 -24.21
N PHE A 187 11.91 -13.59 -24.17
CA PHE A 187 10.51 -13.21 -24.14
C PHE A 187 10.09 -12.91 -22.71
N PHE A 188 9.31 -11.86 -22.53
CA PHE A 188 8.67 -11.60 -21.25
C PHE A 188 7.22 -11.19 -21.45
N LYS A 189 6.38 -11.60 -20.53
CA LYS A 189 5.00 -11.12 -20.39
C LYS A 189 4.96 -10.15 -19.23
N LYS A 190 4.46 -8.95 -19.42
CA LYS A 190 4.31 -7.93 -18.37
C LYS A 190 2.84 -7.62 -18.18
N GLU A 191 2.36 -7.84 -16.95
CA GLU A 191 1.01 -7.48 -16.54
C GLU A 191 0.99 -5.99 -16.15
N TYR A 192 0.03 -5.28 -16.70
CA TYR A 192 -0.34 -3.92 -16.31
C TYR A 192 -1.71 -3.96 -15.65
N VAL A 193 -1.97 -3.01 -14.77
CA VAL A 193 -3.26 -2.84 -14.11
C VAL A 193 -3.89 -1.53 -14.59
N PHE A 194 -5.21 -1.46 -14.59
CA PHE A 194 -5.96 -0.24 -14.83
C PHE A 194 -7.18 -0.19 -13.91
N LEU A 195 -7.62 1.01 -13.57
CA LEU A 195 -8.85 1.22 -12.82
C LEU A 195 -10.05 1.22 -13.77
N LYS A 196 -11.12 0.54 -13.37
CA LYS A 196 -12.39 0.44 -14.10
C LYS A 196 -13.38 1.49 -13.60
N ASN A 197 -14.44 1.73 -14.36
CA ASN A 197 -15.66 2.40 -13.91
C ASN A 197 -15.44 3.75 -13.21
N ASN A 198 -14.49 4.57 -13.68
CA ASN A 198 -14.14 5.87 -13.10
C ASN A 198 -13.63 5.81 -11.64
N PHE A 199 -13.18 4.67 -11.17
CA PHE A 199 -12.42 4.62 -9.94
C PHE A 199 -11.12 5.39 -10.07
N CYS A 200 -10.68 6.02 -8.98
CA CYS A 200 -9.37 6.62 -8.85
C CYS A 200 -8.80 6.34 -7.46
N PHE A 201 -7.49 6.50 -7.31
CA PHE A 201 -6.86 6.45 -5.99
C PHE A 201 -7.01 7.78 -5.28
N ALA A 202 -7.06 7.74 -3.96
CA ALA A 202 -7.03 8.94 -3.14
C ALA A 202 -6.31 8.70 -1.81
N PHE A 203 -5.78 9.76 -1.24
CA PHE A 203 -5.26 9.82 0.11
C PHE A 203 -5.30 11.26 0.60
N TYR A 204 -5.28 11.46 1.92
CA TYR A 204 -5.16 12.78 2.51
C TYR A 204 -3.69 13.12 2.77
N ALA A 205 -3.35 14.40 2.62
CA ALA A 205 -2.03 14.93 2.94
C ALA A 205 -2.17 16.16 3.86
N ASP A 206 -1.59 16.07 5.06
CA ASP A 206 -1.45 17.21 5.95
C ASP A 206 -0.18 17.97 5.57
N LEU A 207 -0.33 19.20 5.13
CA LEU A 207 0.74 20.03 4.63
C LEU A 207 0.90 21.28 5.50
N ASP A 208 2.14 21.70 5.66
CA ASP A 208 2.47 23.00 6.27
C ASP A 208 1.90 24.15 5.43
N ASP A 209 1.56 25.28 6.06
CA ASP A 209 1.02 26.46 5.36
C ASP A 209 2.02 27.07 4.34
N SER A 210 3.31 26.75 4.50
CA SER A 210 4.37 27.12 3.54
C SER A 210 4.42 26.26 2.29
N ALA A 211 3.64 25.17 2.20
CA ALA A 211 3.60 24.31 1.03
C ALA A 211 3.03 25.03 -0.20
N VAL A 212 3.76 24.98 -1.29
CA VAL A 212 3.32 25.57 -2.55
C VAL A 212 2.57 24.53 -3.38
N ILE A 213 1.25 24.63 -3.38
CA ILE A 213 0.39 23.73 -4.16
C ILE A 213 0.44 24.12 -5.64
N PRO A 214 0.42 23.15 -6.57
CA PRO A 214 0.36 23.44 -8.01
C PRO A 214 -0.79 24.37 -8.38
N ALA A 215 -0.57 25.23 -9.36
CA ALA A 215 -1.54 26.22 -9.81
C ALA A 215 -2.88 25.54 -10.18
N GLY A 216 -3.98 26.09 -9.65
CA GLY A 216 -5.32 25.50 -9.83
C GLY A 216 -5.54 24.14 -9.17
N GLY A 217 -4.67 23.74 -8.25
CA GLY A 217 -4.77 22.46 -7.54
C GLY A 217 -4.62 21.23 -8.42
N LYS A 218 -4.00 21.34 -9.61
CA LYS A 218 -3.89 20.24 -10.56
C LYS A 218 -2.48 20.13 -11.14
N THR A 219 -2.00 18.89 -11.32
CA THR A 219 -0.73 18.59 -11.96
C THR A 219 -0.74 17.19 -12.52
N THR A 220 0.40 16.75 -13.06
CA THR A 220 0.63 15.35 -13.45
C THR A 220 1.88 14.82 -12.75
N ALA A 221 1.91 13.51 -12.52
CA ALA A 221 3.08 12.84 -11.98
C ALA A 221 3.28 11.47 -12.63
N PHE A 222 4.53 11.05 -12.70
CA PHE A 222 4.87 9.67 -13.08
C PHE A 222 5.01 8.82 -11.82
N LEU A 223 4.32 7.67 -11.80
CA LEU A 223 4.40 6.72 -10.70
C LEU A 223 4.86 5.34 -11.18
N GLY A 224 5.51 4.64 -10.26
CA GLY A 224 5.99 3.28 -10.49
C GLY A 224 7.21 3.19 -11.40
N GLN A 225 7.79 2.01 -11.48
CA GLN A 225 8.98 1.74 -12.29
C GLN A 225 8.73 1.90 -13.79
N GLY A 226 7.48 1.72 -14.23
CA GLY A 226 7.05 1.92 -15.61
C GLY A 226 6.86 3.39 -15.99
N LYS A 227 7.01 4.33 -15.04
CA LYS A 227 6.74 5.76 -15.22
C LYS A 227 5.36 6.03 -15.85
N SER A 228 4.33 5.33 -15.34
CA SER A 228 2.96 5.54 -15.80
C SER A 228 2.47 6.93 -15.39
N LEU A 229 1.77 7.59 -16.30
CA LEU A 229 1.29 8.96 -16.11
C LEU A 229 -0.01 8.98 -15.32
N PHE A 230 -0.06 9.84 -14.30
CA PHE A 230 -1.24 10.11 -13.48
C PHE A 230 -1.58 11.59 -13.50
N SER A 231 -2.87 11.92 -13.61
CA SER A 231 -3.37 13.23 -13.21
C SER A 231 -3.51 13.27 -11.71
N VAL A 232 -3.07 14.38 -11.10
CA VAL A 232 -3.08 14.59 -9.66
C VAL A 232 -3.89 15.84 -9.36
N SER A 233 -4.89 15.75 -8.48
CA SER A 233 -5.64 16.91 -8.00
C SER A 233 -5.51 17.07 -6.49
N PHE A 234 -5.52 18.33 -6.04
CA PHE A 234 -5.47 18.75 -4.65
C PHE A 234 -6.75 19.50 -4.33
N GLU A 235 -7.50 19.04 -3.34
CA GLU A 235 -8.70 19.69 -2.84
C GLU A 235 -8.60 19.84 -1.33
N GLU A 236 -8.71 21.07 -0.81
CA GLU A 236 -8.67 21.29 0.64
C GLU A 236 -9.92 20.68 1.29
N GLN A 237 -9.73 19.64 2.11
CA GLN A 237 -10.80 18.86 2.71
C GLN A 237 -10.33 18.18 3.99
N GLU A 238 -11.20 18.11 5.01
CA GLU A 238 -10.92 17.40 6.26
C GLU A 238 -10.76 15.89 6.05
N ASN A 239 -9.81 15.32 6.80
CA ASN A 239 -9.57 13.88 6.81
C ASN A 239 -10.49 13.20 7.84
N ASN A 240 -11.47 12.47 7.36
CA ASN A 240 -12.39 11.68 8.18
C ASN A 240 -12.28 10.16 7.92
N LEU A 241 -11.24 9.71 7.21
CA LEU A 241 -11.08 8.32 6.77
C LEU A 241 -11.11 7.33 7.93
N GLU A 242 -10.28 7.56 8.96
CA GLU A 242 -10.20 6.65 10.11
C GLU A 242 -11.52 6.61 10.89
N SER A 243 -12.20 7.75 11.06
CA SER A 243 -13.49 7.83 11.77
C SER A 243 -14.62 7.13 11.00
N GLU A 244 -14.61 7.17 9.68
CA GLU A 244 -15.57 6.44 8.85
C GLU A 244 -15.34 4.93 8.94
N VAL A 245 -14.09 4.48 8.92
CA VAL A 245 -13.74 3.06 9.09
C VAL A 245 -14.14 2.55 10.47
N LYS A 246 -13.84 3.29 11.54
CA LYS A 246 -14.19 2.92 12.94
C LYS A 246 -15.67 2.59 13.12
N LYS A 247 -16.56 3.28 12.43
CA LYS A 247 -18.03 3.06 12.51
C LYS A 247 -18.45 1.69 11.99
N LEU A 248 -17.66 1.07 11.12
CA LEU A 248 -17.96 -0.22 10.49
C LEU A 248 -17.32 -1.41 11.19
N LEU A 249 -16.30 -1.17 12.03
CA LEU A 249 -15.56 -2.22 12.71
C LEU A 249 -16.27 -2.69 13.99
N PRO A 250 -16.19 -4.00 14.35
CA PRO A 250 -16.49 -4.49 15.69
C PRO A 250 -15.54 -3.89 16.74
N ALA A 251 -15.95 -3.92 18.02
CA ALA A 251 -15.16 -3.31 19.11
C ALA A 251 -13.78 -3.96 19.30
N ASP A 252 -13.69 -5.29 19.18
CA ASP A 252 -12.46 -6.04 19.50
C ASP A 252 -11.47 -6.14 18.34
N ILE A 253 -11.85 -5.68 17.15
CA ILE A 253 -11.04 -5.81 15.94
C ILE A 253 -10.11 -4.61 15.76
N HIS A 254 -8.83 -4.91 15.58
CA HIS A 254 -7.80 -3.97 15.17
C HIS A 254 -7.48 -4.22 13.68
N TYR A 255 -7.86 -3.29 12.84
CA TYR A 255 -7.80 -3.40 11.38
C TYR A 255 -6.65 -2.59 10.81
N CYS A 256 -5.80 -3.22 9.99
CA CYS A 256 -4.74 -2.54 9.23
C CYS A 256 -5.33 -1.80 8.03
N LEU A 257 -5.51 -0.50 8.17
CA LEU A 257 -5.98 0.37 7.07
C LEU A 257 -4.87 0.62 6.04
N SER A 258 -3.60 0.52 6.45
CA SER A 258 -2.43 0.52 5.58
C SER A 258 -1.50 -0.65 5.90
N ASP A 259 -0.48 -0.84 5.06
CA ASP A 259 0.58 -1.80 5.36
C ASP A 259 1.32 -1.43 6.64
N VAL A 260 1.69 -2.43 7.43
CA VAL A 260 2.30 -2.26 8.75
C VAL A 260 3.70 -2.87 8.78
N PHE A 261 4.68 -2.07 9.17
CA PHE A 261 5.98 -2.54 9.62
C PHE A 261 5.86 -2.94 11.08
N ALA A 262 6.01 -4.21 11.38
CA ALA A 262 5.98 -4.75 12.73
C ALA A 262 7.17 -5.65 12.97
N ASP A 263 7.56 -5.77 14.23
CA ASP A 263 8.60 -6.70 14.65
C ASP A 263 8.05 -8.15 14.63
N SER A 264 8.94 -9.13 14.60
CA SER A 264 8.62 -10.54 14.32
C SER A 264 7.66 -11.18 15.32
N ASP A 265 7.63 -10.69 16.54
CA ASP A 265 6.85 -11.22 17.67
C ASP A 265 5.46 -10.58 17.84
N VAL A 266 5.07 -9.68 16.92
CA VAL A 266 3.76 -9.01 16.98
C VAL A 266 2.58 -9.98 17.05
N LEU A 267 2.65 -11.11 16.35
CA LEU A 267 1.60 -12.12 16.34
C LEU A 267 1.48 -12.89 17.69
N GLU A 268 2.53 -12.89 18.51
CA GLU A 268 2.48 -13.47 19.84
C GLU A 268 1.64 -12.62 20.81
N ARG A 269 1.40 -11.36 20.48
CA ARG A 269 0.60 -10.40 21.23
C ARG A 269 -0.88 -10.42 20.87
N CYS A 270 -1.29 -11.38 20.05
CA CYS A 270 -2.66 -11.50 19.56
C CYS A 270 -3.27 -12.83 20.03
N GLU A 271 -4.54 -12.78 20.40
CA GLU A 271 -5.36 -13.99 20.60
C GLU A 271 -5.79 -14.59 19.26
N PHE A 272 -6.04 -13.73 18.27
CA PHE A 272 -6.42 -14.12 16.93
C PHE A 272 -5.82 -13.13 15.92
N ALA A 273 -5.48 -13.61 14.72
CA ALA A 273 -5.07 -12.76 13.62
C ALA A 273 -5.36 -13.41 12.26
N VAL A 274 -5.84 -12.60 11.31
CA VAL A 274 -5.89 -12.96 9.91
C VAL A 274 -4.99 -12.00 9.14
N VAL A 275 -3.84 -12.48 8.70
CA VAL A 275 -2.80 -11.63 8.12
C VAL A 275 -2.31 -12.18 6.79
N GLU A 276 -2.03 -11.28 5.88
CA GLU A 276 -1.14 -11.50 4.74
C GLU A 276 0.09 -10.64 4.86
N THR A 277 1.19 -11.10 4.30
CA THR A 277 2.43 -10.34 4.24
C THR A 277 2.88 -10.10 2.82
N ARG A 278 3.65 -9.02 2.63
CA ARG A 278 4.41 -8.77 1.41
C ARG A 278 5.83 -8.37 1.70
N ASP A 279 6.72 -8.69 0.76
CA ASP A 279 8.11 -8.28 0.84
C ASP A 279 8.25 -6.82 0.42
N TYR A 280 9.10 -6.07 1.11
CA TYR A 280 9.37 -4.66 0.85
C TYR A 280 10.85 -4.34 0.97
N ARG A 281 11.36 -3.56 0.03
CA ARG A 281 12.67 -2.89 0.13
C ARG A 281 12.52 -1.41 -0.16
N ALA A 282 13.14 -0.61 0.67
CA ALA A 282 13.27 0.81 0.41
C ALA A 282 14.23 1.06 -0.77
N TYR A 283 14.09 2.22 -1.41
CA TYR A 283 15.09 2.78 -2.30
C TYR A 283 15.80 3.90 -1.58
N ILE A 284 17.11 3.84 -1.56
CA ILE A 284 17.97 4.83 -0.91
C ILE A 284 18.76 5.59 -1.97
N THR A 285 18.89 6.90 -1.77
CA THR A 285 19.77 7.74 -2.58
C THR A 285 21.14 7.78 -1.91
N ASN A 286 22.14 7.28 -2.60
CA ASN A 286 23.53 7.32 -2.15
C ASN A 286 24.11 8.74 -2.24
N PRO A 287 25.23 9.04 -1.57
CA PRO A 287 25.89 10.34 -1.64
C PRO A 287 26.29 10.77 -3.06
N ASP A 288 26.52 9.81 -3.95
CA ASP A 288 26.83 10.05 -5.38
C ASP A 288 25.58 10.29 -6.25
N GLY A 289 24.39 10.39 -5.64
CA GLY A 289 23.11 10.58 -6.31
C GLY A 289 22.52 9.33 -6.94
N ARG A 290 23.17 8.18 -6.85
CA ARG A 290 22.61 6.93 -7.36
C ARG A 290 21.52 6.39 -6.44
N ILE A 291 20.45 5.90 -7.05
CA ILE A 291 19.36 5.25 -6.33
C ILE A 291 19.63 3.74 -6.34
N THR A 292 19.72 3.15 -5.16
CA THR A 292 19.91 1.71 -4.97
C THR A 292 18.82 1.14 -4.07
N LYS A 293 18.58 -0.16 -4.19
CA LYS A 293 17.72 -0.85 -3.22
C LYS A 293 18.44 -1.00 -1.89
N ASP A 294 17.75 -0.78 -0.80
CA ASP A 294 18.20 -1.11 0.55
C ASP A 294 18.58 -2.61 0.61
N PRO A 295 19.72 -3.00 1.19
CA PRO A 295 20.05 -4.41 1.38
C PRO A 295 19.04 -5.12 2.29
N VAL A 296 18.37 -4.42 3.19
CA VAL A 296 17.39 -4.98 4.13
C VAL A 296 16.08 -5.29 3.42
N LEU A 297 15.61 -6.53 3.58
CA LEU A 297 14.29 -6.98 3.13
C LEU A 297 13.34 -7.02 4.33
N TYR A 298 12.33 -6.19 4.28
CA TYR A 298 11.27 -6.16 5.30
C TYR A 298 10.08 -7.01 4.85
N LYS A 299 9.36 -7.55 5.84
CA LYS A 299 8.04 -8.13 5.63
C LYS A 299 7.00 -7.19 6.21
N LEU A 300 6.13 -6.67 5.35
CA LEU A 300 5.00 -5.86 5.76
C LEU A 300 3.78 -6.75 5.99
N ILE A 301 3.04 -6.46 7.03
CA ILE A 301 1.67 -6.94 7.19
C ILE A 301 0.79 -6.07 6.27
N LYS A 302 0.02 -6.70 5.39
CA LYS A 302 -0.76 -5.98 4.37
C LYS A 302 -1.97 -5.26 4.96
N ALA A 303 -2.36 -4.16 4.34
CA ALA A 303 -3.68 -3.56 4.51
C ALA A 303 -4.78 -4.62 4.30
N GLY A 304 -5.80 -4.61 5.14
CA GLY A 304 -6.83 -5.65 5.21
C GLY A 304 -6.62 -6.63 6.37
N SER A 305 -5.39 -6.78 6.87
CA SER A 305 -5.11 -7.66 8.02
C SER A 305 -5.83 -7.20 9.27
N VAL A 306 -6.22 -8.16 10.11
CA VAL A 306 -6.95 -7.90 11.36
C VAL A 306 -6.33 -8.66 12.52
N PHE A 307 -6.50 -8.09 13.72
CA PHE A 307 -6.04 -8.67 14.98
C PHE A 307 -7.10 -8.54 16.05
N ILE A 308 -7.20 -9.56 16.93
CA ILE A 308 -7.74 -9.46 18.29
C ILE A 308 -6.54 -9.51 19.22
N ILE A 309 -6.32 -8.44 19.98
CA ILE A 309 -5.07 -8.20 20.71
C ILE A 309 -5.22 -8.69 22.16
N SER A 310 -4.23 -9.45 22.65
CA SER A 310 -4.16 -9.89 24.05
C SER A 310 -3.42 -8.91 24.96
N ASP A 311 -2.48 -8.15 24.41
CA ASP A 311 -1.62 -7.21 25.15
C ASP A 311 -1.41 -5.95 24.28
N LYS A 312 -2.31 -4.98 24.46
CA LYS A 312 -2.35 -3.75 23.67
C LYS A 312 -1.07 -2.93 23.80
N GLU A 313 -0.53 -2.79 25.02
CA GLU A 313 0.66 -1.98 25.27
C GLU A 313 1.87 -2.52 24.49
N LYS A 314 2.09 -3.85 24.55
CA LYS A 314 3.18 -4.47 23.79
C LYS A 314 2.92 -4.49 22.28
N PHE A 315 1.69 -4.69 21.86
CA PHE A 315 1.34 -4.63 20.43
C PHE A 315 1.61 -3.24 19.87
N ASP A 316 1.18 -2.19 20.57
CA ASP A 316 1.42 -0.80 20.17
C ASP A 316 2.92 -0.51 20.11
N ALA A 317 3.72 -0.94 21.09
CA ALA A 317 5.17 -0.77 21.07
C ALA A 317 5.85 -1.41 19.85
N LEU A 318 5.34 -2.54 19.34
CA LEU A 318 5.87 -3.23 18.15
C LEU A 318 5.40 -2.63 16.82
N THR A 319 4.31 -1.88 16.82
CA THR A 319 3.68 -1.34 15.61
C THR A 319 3.78 0.18 15.50
N GLN A 320 3.99 0.91 16.60
CA GLN A 320 4.16 2.37 16.57
C GLN A 320 5.55 2.75 16.04
N LYS A 321 5.58 3.16 14.77
CA LYS A 321 6.79 3.67 14.10
C LYS A 321 6.47 5.06 13.52
N PRO A 322 6.87 6.16 14.20
CA PRO A 322 6.45 7.53 13.85
C PRO A 322 6.71 7.91 12.39
N ASN A 323 7.89 7.59 11.86
CA ASN A 323 8.20 7.89 10.45
C ASN A 323 7.31 7.14 9.47
N CYS A 324 6.98 5.89 9.80
CA CYS A 324 6.06 5.09 9.00
C CYS A 324 4.65 5.71 9.02
N GLN A 325 4.19 6.17 10.18
CA GLN A 325 2.88 6.82 10.32
C GLN A 325 2.80 8.15 9.56
N ILE A 326 3.88 8.94 9.55
CA ILE A 326 3.95 10.16 8.72
C ILE A 326 3.82 9.82 7.23
N ALA A 327 4.43 8.73 6.79
CA ALA A 327 4.36 8.29 5.40
C ALA A 327 3.03 7.56 5.05
N GLY A 328 2.13 7.37 6.02
CA GLY A 328 0.84 6.70 5.83
C GLY A 328 0.87 5.19 5.99
N PHE A 329 2.01 4.62 6.42
CA PHE A 329 2.09 3.23 6.91
C PHE A 329 1.61 3.14 8.36
N ASN A 330 1.50 1.93 8.87
CA ASN A 330 1.20 1.64 10.29
C ASN A 330 -0.07 2.34 10.81
N CYS A 331 -1.06 2.53 9.93
CA CYS A 331 -2.38 2.99 10.35
C CYS A 331 -3.23 1.77 10.72
N ILE A 332 -3.34 1.53 12.01
CA ILE A 332 -4.19 0.48 12.60
C ILE A 332 -5.37 1.16 13.26
N VAL A 333 -6.57 0.75 12.90
CA VAL A 333 -7.83 1.36 13.35
C VAL A 333 -8.61 0.35 14.16
N SER A 334 -9.10 0.77 15.33
CA SER A 334 -10.01 0.00 16.15
C SER A 334 -11.16 0.88 16.62
N ARG A 335 -12.31 0.29 16.83
CA ARG A 335 -13.40 0.97 17.52
C ARG A 335 -13.06 0.99 19.01
N GLU A 336 -12.97 2.18 19.59
CA GLU A 336 -12.84 2.33 21.05
C GLU A 336 -14.18 1.96 21.68
N GLU A 337 -14.15 1.19 22.78
CA GLU A 337 -15.32 1.03 23.64
C GLU A 337 -15.63 2.38 24.27
N GLU A 338 -16.87 2.86 24.13
CA GLU A 338 -17.36 4.05 24.81
C GLU A 338 -17.57 3.82 26.31
#